data_c21c36a7930e40b3fb3490e0de325edf
#
_entry.id   c21c36a7930e40b3fb3490e0de325edf
#
_cell.length_a   1.000
_cell.length_b   1.000
_cell.length_c   1.000
_cell.angle_alpha   90.00
_cell.angle_beta   90.00
_cell.angle_gamma   90.00
#
_symmetry.space_group_name_H-M   'P 1'
#
loop_
_entity.id
_entity.type
_entity.pdbx_description
1 polymer ?
#
loop_
_entity_poly.entity_id
_entity_poly.type
_entity_poly.pdbx_seq_one_letter_code
_entity_poly.pdbx_strand_id
1 'polypeptide(L)'
;MQLLEDRINKDGIVKEGNVLKVDSFLNHQMDIELYNEIGKEFRRLFPDKSINKILTIEASGIGIACVTAQYFGCPVVFAKKAQSVNIDGEVYSTSIESFTHKRTYNVIVSKKFLSPDDNVLIIDDFLANGCASVSYTHLTLPTNRE
;
A
#
# COMPACT_ATOMS: atom_id res chain seq x y z
N MET A 1 16.26 6.18 2.49
CA MET A 1 16.07 7.53 1.93
C MET A 1 16.25 8.55 3.03
N GLN A 2 17.37 9.28 3.00
CA GLN A 2 17.79 10.17 4.09
C GLN A 2 16.72 11.20 4.48
N LEU A 3 16.08 11.82 3.47
CA LEU A 3 15.03 12.82 3.72
C LEU A 3 13.88 12.30 4.60
N LEU A 4 13.43 11.06 4.36
CA LEU A 4 12.38 10.44 5.16
C LEU A 4 12.86 10.10 6.57
N GLU A 5 14.08 9.61 6.70
CA GLU A 5 14.70 9.32 8.00
C GLU A 5 14.86 10.59 8.84
N ASP A 6 15.32 11.67 8.25
CA ASP A 6 15.45 12.97 8.91
C ASP A 6 14.07 13.51 9.34
N ARG A 7 13.05 13.32 8.50
CA ARG A 7 11.69 13.74 8.83
C ARG A 7 11.10 12.91 9.97
N ILE A 8 11.31 11.60 9.99
CA ILE A 8 10.90 10.73 11.09
C ILE A 8 11.61 11.13 12.39
N ASN A 9 12.91 11.37 12.34
CA ASN A 9 13.69 11.77 13.51
C ASN A 9 13.26 13.13 14.08
N LYS A 10 12.85 14.05 13.19
CA LYS A 10 12.43 15.41 13.58
C LYS A 10 11.01 15.45 14.12
N ASP A 11 10.06 14.84 13.43
CA ASP A 11 8.62 15.03 13.65
C ASP A 11 7.90 13.73 14.08
N GLY A 12 8.58 12.59 14.03
CA GLY A 12 8.05 11.32 14.53
C GLY A 12 8.00 11.26 16.05
N ILE A 13 6.96 10.65 16.59
CA ILE A 13 6.76 10.49 18.04
C ILE A 13 6.76 9.00 18.36
N VAL A 14 7.67 8.58 19.24
CA VAL A 14 7.68 7.23 19.77
C VAL A 14 6.81 7.18 21.02
N LYS A 15 5.78 6.34 21.02
CA LYS A 15 4.91 6.07 22.16
C LYS A 15 5.34 4.80 22.90
N GLU A 16 4.77 4.58 24.08
CA GLU A 16 4.95 3.34 24.82
C GLU A 16 4.64 2.12 23.95
N GLY A 17 5.42 1.04 24.11
CA GLY A 17 5.33 -0.16 23.29
C GLY A 17 6.02 -0.06 21.94
N ASN A 18 6.97 0.87 21.76
CA ASN A 18 7.73 1.09 20.50
C ASN A 18 6.85 1.41 19.29
N VAL A 19 5.73 2.08 19.50
CA VAL A 19 4.84 2.52 18.44
C VAL A 19 5.33 3.86 17.88
N LEU A 20 5.78 3.85 16.62
CA LEU A 20 6.16 5.07 15.90
C LEU A 20 4.90 5.74 15.33
N LYS A 21 4.68 7.01 15.70
CA LYS A 21 3.60 7.85 15.20
C LYS A 21 4.15 8.88 14.23
N VAL A 22 3.65 8.87 12.99
CA VAL A 22 4.05 9.74 11.89
C VAL A 22 2.85 10.43 11.22
N ASP A 23 1.79 10.58 11.99
CA ASP A 23 0.49 11.07 11.52
C ASP A 23 0.51 12.53 11.06
N SER A 24 1.46 13.31 11.53
CA SER A 24 1.58 14.73 11.17
C SER A 24 2.09 14.98 9.74
N PHE A 25 2.67 13.97 9.08
CA PHE A 25 3.24 14.17 7.74
C PHE A 25 3.06 12.98 6.77
N LEU A 26 2.66 11.80 7.27
CA LEU A 26 2.59 10.61 6.43
C LEU A 26 1.17 10.04 6.31
N ASN A 27 0.50 9.67 7.40
CA ASN A 27 -0.69 8.83 7.32
C ASN A 27 -1.96 9.39 7.96
N HIS A 28 -1.97 10.66 8.31
CA HIS A 28 -3.17 11.40 8.71
C HIS A 28 -3.18 12.78 8.04
N GLN A 29 -2.19 13.62 8.32
CA GLN A 29 -1.85 14.75 7.48
C GLN A 29 -0.78 14.32 6.48
N MET A 30 -0.97 14.64 5.21
CA MET A 30 -0.09 14.23 4.12
C MET A 30 0.78 15.41 3.68
N ASP A 31 2.09 15.28 3.85
CA ASP A 31 3.04 16.23 3.31
C ASP A 31 3.32 15.90 1.84
N ILE A 32 2.76 16.70 0.95
CA ILE A 32 2.80 16.43 -0.49
C ILE A 32 4.21 16.61 -1.06
N GLU A 33 5.01 17.51 -0.53
CA GLU A 33 6.41 17.65 -0.96
C GLU A 33 7.22 16.40 -0.60
N LEU A 34 7.05 15.90 0.62
CA LEU A 34 7.65 14.64 1.04
C LEU A 34 7.18 13.48 0.18
N TYR A 35 5.88 13.40 -0.13
CA TYR A 35 5.34 12.36 -1.00
C TYR A 35 5.93 12.39 -2.41
N ASN A 36 6.15 13.59 -2.96
CA ASN A 36 6.82 13.74 -4.25
C ASN A 36 8.24 13.19 -4.22
N GLU A 37 9.01 13.48 -3.18
CA GLU A 37 10.38 12.96 -3.05
C GLU A 37 10.39 11.43 -2.86
N ILE A 38 9.44 10.89 -2.10
CA ILE A 38 9.26 9.44 -1.96
C ILE A 38 8.90 8.81 -3.31
N GLY A 39 8.00 9.42 -4.07
CA GLY A 39 7.60 8.93 -5.39
C GLY A 39 8.77 8.89 -6.38
N LYS A 40 9.61 9.91 -6.38
CA LYS A 40 10.86 9.93 -7.16
C LYS A 40 11.81 8.82 -6.74
N GLU A 41 11.97 8.61 -5.44
CA GLU A 41 12.83 7.56 -4.91
C GLU A 41 12.31 6.16 -5.28
N PHE A 42 11.01 5.90 -5.19
CA PHE A 42 10.43 4.66 -5.68
C PHE A 42 10.70 4.46 -7.17
N ARG A 43 10.56 5.51 -7.98
CA ARG A 43 10.88 5.41 -9.41
C ARG A 43 12.35 5.10 -9.67
N ARG A 44 13.24 5.62 -8.85
CA ARG A 44 14.68 5.32 -8.92
C ARG A 44 14.99 3.87 -8.52
N LEU A 45 14.33 3.36 -7.47
CA LEU A 45 14.52 1.99 -6.96
C LEU A 45 13.90 0.93 -7.87
N PHE A 46 12.82 1.27 -8.52
CA PHE A 46 12.10 0.38 -9.45
C PHE A 46 12.14 0.95 -10.88
N PRO A 47 13.29 0.88 -11.55
CA PRO A 47 13.47 1.47 -12.87
C PRO A 47 12.75 0.70 -13.97
N ASP A 48 12.18 -0.46 -13.68
CA ASP A 48 11.45 -1.28 -14.63
C ASP A 48 10.26 -0.52 -15.22
N LYS A 49 10.28 -0.42 -16.54
CA LYS A 49 9.23 0.27 -17.29
C LYS A 49 7.98 -0.59 -17.50
N SER A 50 8.05 -1.87 -17.18
CA SER A 50 6.92 -2.79 -17.34
C SER A 50 5.87 -2.64 -16.21
N ILE A 51 6.19 -1.95 -15.10
CA ILE A 51 5.20 -1.65 -14.07
C ILE A 51 4.08 -0.80 -14.67
N ASN A 52 2.90 -1.39 -14.73
CA ASN A 52 1.74 -0.80 -15.36
C ASN A 52 0.60 -0.52 -14.39
N LYS A 53 0.79 -0.85 -13.11
CA LYS A 53 -0.21 -0.64 -12.08
C LYS A 53 0.40 -0.52 -10.69
N ILE A 54 -0.16 0.35 -9.86
CA ILE A 54 0.17 0.43 -8.43
C ILE A 54 -1.01 -0.08 -7.63
N LEU A 55 -0.75 -0.92 -6.63
CA LEU A 55 -1.74 -1.48 -5.71
C LEU A 55 -1.44 -1.02 -4.28
N THR A 56 -2.47 -0.62 -3.56
CA THR A 56 -2.41 -0.29 -2.13
C THR A 56 -3.67 -0.77 -1.41
N ILE A 57 -3.74 -0.58 -0.10
CA ILE A 57 -4.95 -0.83 0.70
C ILE A 57 -5.46 0.50 1.27
N GLU A 58 -6.79 0.65 1.30
CA GLU A 58 -7.40 1.80 1.99
C GLU A 58 -7.06 1.80 3.50
N ALA A 59 -6.85 2.97 4.13
CA ALA A 59 -6.98 4.27 3.49
C ALA A 59 -5.61 4.96 3.34
N SER A 60 -4.67 4.79 4.27
CA SER A 60 -3.47 5.63 4.42
C SER A 60 -2.46 5.49 3.27
N GLY A 61 -2.39 4.32 2.62
CA GLY A 61 -1.52 4.11 1.46
C GLY A 61 -1.97 4.81 0.18
N ILE A 62 -3.25 5.22 0.08
CA ILE A 62 -3.80 5.78 -1.17
C ILE A 62 -3.09 7.06 -1.59
N GLY A 63 -2.87 7.98 -0.66
CA GLY A 63 -2.25 9.27 -0.97
C GLY A 63 -0.85 9.12 -1.57
N ILE A 64 0.00 8.35 -0.91
CA ILE A 64 1.38 8.12 -1.36
C ILE A 64 1.42 7.32 -2.68
N ALA A 65 0.51 6.36 -2.86
CA ALA A 65 0.39 5.60 -4.10
C ALA A 65 0.01 6.51 -5.27
N CYS A 66 -0.96 7.42 -5.09
CA CYS A 66 -1.39 8.34 -6.13
C CYS A 66 -0.27 9.31 -6.56
N VAL A 67 0.47 9.86 -5.60
CA VAL A 67 1.59 10.75 -5.94
C VAL A 67 2.69 9.97 -6.65
N THR A 68 3.02 8.77 -6.18
CA THR A 68 4.02 7.90 -6.81
C THR A 68 3.62 7.50 -8.23
N ALA A 69 2.34 7.24 -8.49
CA ALA A 69 1.84 6.84 -9.79
C ALA A 69 2.14 7.84 -10.90
N GLN A 70 2.27 9.11 -10.59
CA GLN A 70 2.66 10.14 -11.55
C GLN A 70 4.05 9.87 -12.14
N TYR A 71 4.96 9.32 -11.37
CA TYR A 71 6.31 8.98 -11.79
C TYR A 71 6.40 7.67 -12.59
N PHE A 72 5.38 6.81 -12.47
CA PHE A 72 5.27 5.57 -13.23
C PHE A 72 4.36 5.69 -14.45
N GLY A 73 3.52 6.72 -14.51
CA GLY A 73 2.57 6.93 -15.60
C GLY A 73 1.51 5.84 -15.67
N CYS A 74 1.08 5.30 -14.52
CA CYS A 74 0.13 4.21 -14.45
C CYS A 74 -0.99 4.49 -13.44
N PRO A 75 -2.14 3.79 -13.54
CA PRO A 75 -3.23 3.92 -12.59
C PRO A 75 -2.89 3.30 -11.23
N VAL A 76 -3.62 3.75 -10.22
CA VAL A 76 -3.64 3.18 -8.88
C VAL A 76 -4.93 2.40 -8.67
N VAL A 77 -4.80 1.19 -8.16
CA VAL A 77 -5.92 0.38 -7.66
C VAL A 77 -5.76 0.25 -6.15
N PHE A 78 -6.84 0.44 -5.40
CA PHE A 78 -6.78 0.20 -3.98
C PHE A 78 -7.76 -0.90 -3.56
N ALA A 79 -7.27 -1.78 -2.71
CA ALA A 79 -8.07 -2.80 -2.08
C ALA A 79 -8.94 -2.17 -0.98
N LYS A 80 -10.18 -2.59 -0.89
CA LYS A 80 -11.15 -2.10 0.10
C LYS A 80 -11.26 -3.07 1.26
N LYS A 81 -11.37 -2.54 2.47
CA LYS A 81 -11.71 -3.32 3.67
C LYS A 81 -13.22 -3.51 3.72
N ALA A 82 -13.67 -4.76 3.76
CA ALA A 82 -15.07 -5.12 3.81
C ALA A 82 -15.38 -5.99 5.04
N GLN A 83 -16.52 -5.74 5.68
CA GLN A 83 -16.98 -6.59 6.79
C GLN A 83 -17.58 -7.90 6.30
N SER A 84 -18.14 -7.91 5.11
CA SER A 84 -18.67 -9.10 4.46
C SER A 84 -18.30 -9.11 2.98
N VAL A 85 -18.05 -10.30 2.46
CA VAL A 85 -17.85 -10.50 1.03
C VAL A 85 -19.22 -10.65 0.39
N ASN A 86 -19.85 -9.54 -0.02
CA ASN A 86 -20.95 -9.62 -0.99
C ASN A 86 -20.30 -9.90 -2.33
N ILE A 87 -20.27 -11.17 -2.69
CA ILE A 87 -19.63 -11.68 -3.90
C ILE A 87 -20.63 -11.57 -5.06
N ASP A 88 -20.66 -10.43 -5.71
CA ASP A 88 -21.00 -10.41 -7.13
C ASP A 88 -19.71 -10.76 -7.90
N GLY A 89 -19.40 -12.01 -7.92
CA GLY A 89 -18.62 -12.87 -8.81
C GLY A 89 -17.23 -12.45 -9.28
N GLU A 90 -16.82 -11.18 -9.23
CA GLU A 90 -15.69 -10.63 -9.98
C GLU A 90 -14.66 -9.90 -9.07
N VAL A 91 -14.37 -10.48 -7.89
CA VAL A 91 -13.39 -9.90 -6.97
C VAL A 91 -12.32 -10.91 -6.57
N TYR A 92 -11.11 -10.41 -6.36
CA TYR A 92 -10.12 -11.09 -5.52
C TYR A 92 -10.41 -10.74 -4.06
N SER A 93 -10.36 -11.71 -3.17
CA SER A 93 -10.53 -11.48 -1.74
C SER A 93 -9.53 -12.26 -0.91
N THR A 94 -9.12 -11.66 0.19
CA THR A 94 -8.31 -12.30 1.22
C THR A 94 -8.72 -11.79 2.59
N SER A 95 -8.50 -12.60 3.62
CA SER A 95 -8.80 -12.23 5.00
C SER A 95 -7.53 -11.79 5.71
N ILE A 96 -7.61 -10.66 6.40
CA ILE A 96 -6.53 -10.11 7.22
C ILE A 96 -6.98 -10.12 8.67
N GLU A 97 -6.18 -10.71 9.54
CA GLU A 97 -6.36 -10.64 10.98
C GLU A 97 -5.65 -9.41 11.54
N SER A 98 -6.41 -8.52 12.17
CA SER A 98 -5.83 -7.36 12.87
C SER A 98 -5.35 -7.77 14.25
N PHE A 99 -4.06 -7.74 14.47
CA PHE A 99 -3.46 -7.99 15.78
C PHE A 99 -3.89 -6.97 16.85
N THR A 100 -4.13 -5.73 16.43
CA THR A 100 -4.47 -4.63 17.36
C THR A 100 -5.91 -4.72 17.88
N HIS A 101 -6.82 -5.27 17.08
CA HIS A 101 -8.26 -5.28 17.41
C HIS A 101 -8.87 -6.67 17.47
N LYS A 102 -8.09 -7.75 17.30
CA LYS A 102 -8.57 -9.15 17.25
C LYS A 102 -9.80 -9.33 16.34
N ARG A 103 -9.83 -8.58 15.23
CA ARG A 103 -10.90 -8.63 14.24
C ARG A 103 -10.34 -9.05 12.92
N THR A 104 -11.04 -9.96 12.27
CA THR A 104 -10.76 -10.35 10.88
C THR A 104 -11.60 -9.47 9.97
N TYR A 105 -10.98 -8.88 8.95
CA TYR A 105 -11.70 -8.24 7.86
C TYR A 105 -11.21 -8.76 6.52
N ASN A 106 -12.12 -8.71 5.57
CA ASN A 106 -11.82 -9.10 4.21
C ASN A 106 -11.26 -7.87 3.46
N VAL A 107 -10.24 -8.12 2.67
CA VAL A 107 -9.73 -7.14 1.71
C VAL A 107 -10.14 -7.61 0.33
N ILE A 108 -10.77 -6.75 -0.42
CA ILE A 108 -11.32 -7.05 -1.75
C ILE A 108 -10.80 -6.11 -2.82
N VAL A 109 -10.55 -6.65 -4.01
CA VAL A 109 -10.19 -5.90 -5.22
C VAL A 109 -11.02 -6.43 -6.39
N SER A 110 -11.61 -5.54 -7.17
CA SER A 110 -12.31 -5.94 -8.38
C SER A 110 -11.35 -6.48 -9.45
N LYS A 111 -11.70 -7.63 -10.02
CA LYS A 111 -10.97 -8.24 -11.15
C LYS A 111 -11.00 -7.39 -12.42
N LYS A 112 -11.92 -6.44 -12.52
CA LYS A 112 -11.99 -5.48 -13.63
C LYS A 112 -10.76 -4.57 -13.68
N PHE A 113 -10.13 -4.31 -12.53
CA PHE A 113 -9.04 -3.35 -12.40
C PHE A 113 -7.69 -3.99 -12.13
N LEU A 114 -7.65 -5.30 -11.87
CA LEU A 114 -6.45 -6.04 -11.59
C LEU A 114 -6.47 -7.36 -12.36
N SER A 115 -5.51 -7.52 -13.27
CA SER A 115 -5.36 -8.70 -14.12
C SER A 115 -4.12 -9.51 -13.74
N PRO A 116 -4.12 -10.84 -13.97
CA PRO A 116 -2.92 -11.66 -13.83
C PRO A 116 -1.73 -11.22 -14.71
N ASP A 117 -2.01 -10.50 -15.81
CA ASP A 117 -0.99 -10.00 -16.73
C ASP A 117 -0.41 -8.64 -16.29
N ASP A 118 -0.94 -8.04 -15.22
CA ASP A 118 -0.43 -6.79 -14.71
C ASP A 118 0.91 -6.98 -14.00
N ASN A 119 1.84 -6.07 -14.24
CA ASN A 119 3.06 -5.95 -13.47
C ASN A 119 2.88 -4.86 -12.41
N VAL A 120 2.65 -5.31 -11.18
CA VAL A 120 2.12 -4.49 -10.10
C VAL A 120 3.21 -4.07 -9.13
N LEU A 121 3.32 -2.77 -8.85
CA LEU A 121 4.07 -2.25 -7.72
C LEU A 121 3.13 -2.08 -6.52
N ILE A 122 3.48 -2.70 -5.40
CA ILE A 122 2.72 -2.57 -4.15
C ILE A 122 3.33 -1.45 -3.32
N ILE A 123 2.48 -0.52 -2.87
CA ILE A 123 2.88 0.61 -2.02
C ILE A 123 1.96 0.67 -0.81
N ASP A 124 2.55 0.80 0.37
CA ASP A 124 1.82 1.03 1.62
C ASP A 124 2.62 2.00 2.50
N ASP A 125 1.96 2.62 3.50
CA ASP A 125 2.60 3.55 4.43
C ASP A 125 3.43 2.83 5.50
N PHE A 126 3.00 1.66 5.94
CA PHE A 126 3.68 0.85 6.94
C PHE A 126 3.73 -0.64 6.59
N LEU A 127 4.90 -1.22 6.72
CA LEU A 127 5.08 -2.67 6.78
C LEU A 127 5.14 -3.11 8.25
N ALA A 128 3.96 -3.33 8.88
CA ALA A 128 3.92 -3.80 10.28
C ALA A 128 4.36 -5.26 10.40
N ASN A 129 3.43 -6.21 10.25
CA ASN A 129 3.70 -7.63 10.42
C ASN A 129 3.80 -8.40 9.10
N GLY A 130 3.84 -7.70 7.97
CA GLY A 130 3.81 -8.32 6.65
C GLY A 130 2.47 -8.93 6.24
N CYS A 131 1.45 -8.96 7.14
CA CYS A 131 0.14 -9.53 6.82
C CYS A 131 -0.54 -8.84 5.63
N ALA A 132 -0.40 -7.54 5.52
CA ALA A 132 -0.88 -6.80 4.36
C ALA A 132 -0.13 -7.23 3.08
N SER A 133 1.20 -7.35 3.14
CA SER A 133 2.01 -7.78 2.00
C SER A 133 1.69 -9.21 1.55
N VAL A 134 1.46 -10.13 2.50
CA VAL A 134 1.01 -11.50 2.19
C VAL A 134 -0.38 -11.46 1.54
N SER A 135 -1.27 -10.60 2.02
CA SER A 135 -2.61 -10.42 1.44
C SER A 135 -2.54 -9.90 0.01
N TYR A 136 -1.64 -8.96 -0.28
CA TYR A 136 -1.38 -8.51 -1.66
C TYR A 136 -0.97 -9.67 -2.56
N THR A 137 -0.09 -10.54 -2.08
CA THR A 137 0.34 -11.73 -2.83
C THR A 137 -0.84 -12.63 -3.15
N HIS A 138 -1.75 -12.86 -2.22
CA HIS A 138 -2.95 -13.67 -2.44
C HIS A 138 -3.96 -13.00 -3.38
N LEU A 139 -4.01 -11.66 -3.40
CA LEU A 139 -4.89 -10.92 -4.29
C LEU A 139 -4.38 -10.89 -5.74
N THR A 140 -3.06 -10.99 -5.93
CA THR A 140 -2.45 -10.73 -7.24
C THR A 140 -1.95 -11.97 -7.96
N LEU A 141 -1.93 -13.15 -7.34
CA LEU A 141 -1.32 -14.33 -7.93
C LEU A 141 -2.27 -15.51 -8.14
N PRO A 142 -2.39 -15.97 -9.37
CA PRO A 142 -2.08 -17.34 -9.65
C PRO A 142 -0.56 -17.43 -9.87
N THR A 143 0.11 -17.76 -8.81
CA THR A 143 1.48 -18.27 -8.70
C THR A 143 2.28 -18.44 -9.99
N ASN A 144 3.21 -17.55 -10.27
CA ASN A 144 4.52 -17.95 -10.69
C ASN A 144 5.48 -17.48 -9.59
N ARG A 145 5.85 -18.42 -8.74
CA ARG A 145 6.95 -18.27 -7.80
C ARG A 145 8.25 -18.40 -8.58
N GLU A 146 8.92 -17.31 -8.75
CA GLU A 146 10.37 -17.33 -8.84
C GLU A 146 10.92 -16.37 -7.81
#